data_16d6404d5a5d62fa3cbd8ffd1e68c226
#
_entry.id   16d6404d5a5d62fa3cbd8ffd1e68c226
#
_cell.length_a   1.000
_cell.length_b   1.000
_cell.length_c   1.000
_cell.angle_alpha   90.00
_cell.angle_beta   90.00
_cell.angle_gamma   90.00
#
_symmetry.space_group_name_H-M   'P 1'
#
loop_
_entity.id
_entity.type
_entity.pdbx_description
1 polymer ?
#
loop_
_entity_poly.entity_id
_entity_poly.type
_entity_poly.pdbx_seq_one_letter_code
_entity_poly.pdbx_strand_id
1 'polypeptide(L)'
;MVENLLCPVEIYSAGEYLFPNKIDVYILGYNRLLSYGYQKKLVDSIIAMDLLINGLQGANEERGKEWMDLYLVGPEKEIIMETVTKDIKSNMLFNYIDGKKATDKYKEKIKPKKLFIDSGAFSAWTKGKQIDVDEYINWINERADFIDLYGQVDVIPGDRVKGHTQEQVEEAARATWENYLYMRPKMKNPDGLLYTFHVGEPYNYLREALEWTDEDGKHIPYIALGGMVGKPTPVKKAFLDSCFKVIEESSNPNVKVHTFGMTSFPLLEQYPIASADSTSWIMTGANGSIMTDVGIIAVSDQMAKLPEHYSHLPKHHQETFNELISEFGFTLDELRGSRDNRIMFNARYMNKKANALQYRPGPKKRSLF
;
A
#
# COMPACT_ATOMS: atom_id res chain seq x y z
N MET A 1 39.29 -27.61 -17.13
CA MET A 1 39.81 -26.68 -16.09
C MET A 1 38.95 -25.41 -16.03
N VAL A 2 37.67 -25.50 -16.34
CA VAL A 2 36.70 -24.35 -16.28
C VAL A 2 35.56 -24.64 -15.29
N GLU A 3 35.50 -25.83 -14.72
CA GLU A 3 34.39 -26.29 -13.86
C GLU A 3 34.46 -25.85 -12.39
N ASN A 4 35.49 -25.08 -12.00
CA ASN A 4 35.63 -24.52 -10.64
C ASN A 4 35.78 -23.00 -10.62
N LEU A 5 35.32 -22.30 -11.63
CA LEU A 5 35.05 -20.88 -11.53
C LEU A 5 33.80 -20.75 -10.66
N LEU A 6 33.98 -20.30 -9.42
CA LEU A 6 32.86 -19.89 -8.56
C LEU A 6 31.87 -19.08 -9.41
N CYS A 7 30.70 -19.64 -9.59
CA CYS A 7 29.65 -19.02 -10.39
C CYS A 7 29.40 -17.61 -9.82
N PRO A 8 29.34 -16.57 -10.66
CA PRO A 8 28.99 -15.21 -10.21
C PRO A 8 27.76 -15.18 -9.28
N VAL A 9 26.84 -16.15 -9.44
CA VAL A 9 25.62 -16.34 -8.62
C VAL A 9 25.94 -16.61 -7.13
N GLU A 10 27.03 -17.34 -6.81
CA GLU A 10 27.39 -17.61 -5.40
C GLU A 10 27.99 -16.39 -4.71
N ILE A 11 28.70 -15.54 -5.46
CA ILE A 11 29.20 -14.25 -4.93
C ILE A 11 28.04 -13.29 -4.71
N TYR A 12 27.01 -13.36 -5.56
CA TYR A 12 25.80 -12.54 -5.48
C TYR A 12 24.96 -12.86 -4.25
N SER A 13 24.69 -14.15 -3.98
CA SER A 13 23.86 -14.56 -2.84
C SER A 13 24.51 -14.26 -1.48
N ALA A 14 25.83 -14.33 -1.39
CA ALA A 14 26.57 -13.99 -0.18
C ALA A 14 26.69 -12.46 0.03
N GLY A 15 26.66 -11.68 -1.06
CA GLY A 15 26.78 -10.23 -1.00
C GLY A 15 25.49 -9.50 -0.61
N GLU A 16 24.32 -10.04 -1.00
CA GLU A 16 23.03 -9.43 -0.62
C GLU A 16 22.78 -9.41 0.90
N TYR A 17 23.39 -10.33 1.64
CA TYR A 17 23.27 -10.40 3.11
C TYR A 17 24.25 -9.49 3.85
N LEU A 18 25.37 -9.12 3.23
CA LEU A 18 26.46 -8.42 3.92
C LEU A 18 26.67 -6.99 3.41
N PHE A 19 26.24 -6.69 2.18
CA PHE A 19 26.52 -5.41 1.53
C PHE A 19 25.27 -4.91 0.77
N PRO A 20 24.62 -3.86 1.24
CA PRO A 20 23.44 -3.28 0.60
C PRO A 20 23.74 -2.57 -0.74
N ASN A 21 25.01 -2.41 -1.09
CA ASN A 21 25.43 -1.73 -2.32
C ASN A 21 26.04 -2.73 -3.31
N LYS A 22 25.42 -2.89 -4.47
CA LYS A 22 25.88 -3.80 -5.53
C LYS A 22 27.32 -3.55 -5.96
N ILE A 23 27.76 -2.28 -5.93
CA ILE A 23 29.14 -1.88 -6.31
C ILE A 23 30.17 -2.53 -5.38
N ASP A 24 29.89 -2.60 -4.07
CA ASP A 24 30.81 -3.17 -3.10
C ASP A 24 31.00 -4.69 -3.30
N VAL A 25 29.96 -5.39 -3.75
CA VAL A 25 30.03 -6.81 -4.12
C VAL A 25 30.95 -7.05 -5.32
N TYR A 26 30.86 -6.21 -6.35
CA TYR A 26 31.75 -6.27 -7.49
C TYR A 26 33.20 -5.97 -7.14
N ILE A 27 33.44 -4.96 -6.29
CA ILE A 27 34.79 -4.63 -5.80
C ILE A 27 35.42 -5.79 -5.01
N LEU A 28 34.64 -6.43 -4.14
CA LEU A 28 35.09 -7.62 -3.39
C LEU A 28 35.39 -8.80 -4.29
N GLY A 29 34.50 -9.10 -5.24
CA GLY A 29 34.69 -10.14 -6.25
C GLY A 29 35.93 -9.90 -7.11
N TYR A 30 36.11 -8.65 -7.58
CA TYR A 30 37.27 -8.22 -8.34
C TYR A 30 38.58 -8.46 -7.60
N ASN A 31 38.70 -7.96 -6.37
CA ASN A 31 39.90 -8.11 -5.53
C ASN A 31 40.20 -9.59 -5.21
N ARG A 32 39.16 -10.41 -4.99
CA ARG A 32 39.31 -11.84 -4.73
C ARG A 32 39.82 -12.60 -5.95
N LEU A 33 39.31 -12.30 -7.15
CA LEU A 33 39.81 -12.91 -8.38
C LEU A 33 41.27 -12.51 -8.67
N LEU A 34 41.64 -11.27 -8.44
CA LEU A 34 43.04 -10.83 -8.54
C LEU A 34 43.93 -11.53 -7.53
N SER A 35 43.47 -11.77 -6.30
CA SER A 35 44.23 -12.49 -5.27
C SER A 35 44.49 -13.96 -5.61
N TYR A 36 43.66 -14.55 -6.51
CA TYR A 36 43.86 -15.90 -7.07
C TYR A 36 44.78 -15.91 -8.29
N GLY A 37 45.37 -14.78 -8.67
CA GLY A 37 46.35 -14.70 -9.78
C GLY A 37 45.74 -14.58 -11.18
N TYR A 38 44.46 -14.26 -11.30
CA TYR A 38 43.84 -14.01 -12.62
C TYR A 38 44.36 -12.72 -13.24
N GLN A 39 44.58 -12.73 -14.56
CA GLN A 39 45.04 -11.55 -15.28
C GLN A 39 43.96 -10.44 -15.22
N LYS A 40 44.37 -9.23 -14.86
CA LYS A 40 43.50 -8.04 -14.73
C LYS A 40 42.54 -7.86 -15.92
N LYS A 41 43.06 -7.96 -17.15
CA LYS A 41 42.23 -7.83 -18.36
C LYS A 41 41.09 -8.85 -18.44
N LEU A 42 41.31 -10.08 -17.98
CA LEU A 42 40.30 -11.15 -18.01
C LEU A 42 39.22 -10.85 -16.95
N VAL A 43 39.64 -10.42 -15.77
CA VAL A 43 38.73 -10.02 -14.67
C VAL A 43 37.88 -8.83 -15.05
N ASP A 44 38.50 -7.79 -15.65
CA ASP A 44 37.80 -6.61 -16.17
C ASP A 44 36.72 -6.99 -17.21
N SER A 45 37.06 -7.92 -18.13
CA SER A 45 36.13 -8.38 -19.17
C SER A 45 34.97 -9.21 -18.61
N ILE A 46 35.23 -10.08 -17.63
CA ILE A 46 34.19 -10.90 -16.98
C ILE A 46 33.22 -9.99 -16.22
N ILE A 47 33.73 -9.02 -15.45
CA ILE A 47 32.88 -8.10 -14.68
C ILE A 47 32.10 -7.17 -15.60
N ALA A 48 32.72 -6.64 -16.68
CA ALA A 48 32.01 -5.83 -17.65
C ALA A 48 30.89 -6.60 -18.36
N MET A 49 31.11 -7.88 -18.67
CA MET A 49 30.13 -8.75 -19.31
C MET A 49 28.99 -9.11 -18.35
N ASP A 50 29.30 -9.37 -17.09
CA ASP A 50 28.31 -9.65 -16.04
C ASP A 50 27.44 -8.41 -15.73
N LEU A 51 28.06 -7.23 -15.63
CA LEU A 51 27.34 -5.95 -15.46
C LEU A 51 26.45 -5.66 -16.68
N LEU A 52 26.90 -5.98 -17.91
CA LEU A 52 26.09 -5.80 -19.10
C LEU A 52 24.88 -6.74 -19.11
N ILE A 53 25.09 -8.02 -18.83
CA ILE A 53 24.04 -9.04 -18.81
C ILE A 53 23.03 -8.74 -17.70
N ASN A 54 23.49 -8.48 -16.49
CA ASN A 54 22.61 -8.19 -15.35
C ASN A 54 21.96 -6.81 -15.46
N GLY A 55 22.63 -5.82 -16.05
CA GLY A 55 22.06 -4.53 -16.39
C GLY A 55 20.94 -4.63 -17.43
N LEU A 56 21.12 -5.48 -18.46
CA LEU A 56 20.09 -5.75 -19.48
C LEU A 56 18.94 -6.59 -18.91
N GLN A 57 19.22 -7.57 -18.06
CA GLN A 57 18.19 -8.36 -17.39
C GLN A 57 17.41 -7.48 -16.39
N GLY A 58 18.08 -6.68 -15.59
CA GLY A 58 17.44 -5.73 -14.66
C GLY A 58 16.58 -4.70 -15.39
N ALA A 59 17.05 -4.14 -16.51
CA ALA A 59 16.27 -3.19 -17.30
C ALA A 59 15.05 -3.83 -17.99
N ASN A 60 15.14 -5.11 -18.39
CA ASN A 60 14.01 -5.86 -18.95
C ASN A 60 13.03 -6.33 -17.86
N GLU A 61 13.55 -6.69 -16.69
CA GLU A 61 12.72 -7.04 -15.53
C GLU A 61 11.99 -5.81 -14.96
N GLU A 62 12.60 -4.61 -14.98
CA GLU A 62 11.94 -3.38 -14.52
C GLU A 62 10.82 -2.92 -15.47
N ARG A 63 10.91 -3.20 -16.77
CA ARG A 63 9.86 -2.82 -17.75
C ARG A 63 8.53 -3.57 -17.57
N GLY A 64 8.51 -4.68 -16.82
CA GLY A 64 7.32 -5.47 -16.51
C GLY A 64 6.89 -5.42 -15.04
N LYS A 65 7.61 -4.69 -14.18
CA LYS A 65 7.30 -4.64 -12.74
C LYS A 65 6.24 -3.59 -12.48
N GLU A 66 5.06 -4.02 -12.03
CA GLU A 66 4.10 -3.13 -11.39
C GLU A 66 4.42 -3.08 -9.88
N TRP A 67 4.40 -1.87 -9.31
CA TRP A 67 4.59 -1.66 -7.88
C TRP A 67 3.24 -1.49 -7.20
N MET A 68 3.15 -1.91 -5.94
CA MET A 68 1.95 -1.69 -5.14
C MET A 68 1.74 -0.19 -4.91
N ASP A 69 0.52 0.29 -5.15
CA ASP A 69 0.13 1.66 -4.86
C ASP A 69 -0.31 1.81 -3.39
N LEU A 70 0.41 2.60 -2.61
CA LEU A 70 -0.04 3.00 -1.28
C LEU A 70 -0.72 4.38 -1.37
N TYR A 71 -1.95 4.46 -0.88
CA TYR A 71 -2.70 5.70 -0.74
C TYR A 71 -2.64 6.21 0.70
N LEU A 72 -2.07 7.38 0.92
CA LEU A 72 -2.12 8.05 2.22
C LEU A 72 -3.47 8.73 2.37
N VAL A 73 -4.21 8.36 3.42
CA VAL A 73 -5.55 8.93 3.65
C VAL A 73 -5.41 10.32 4.25
N GLY A 74 -6.02 11.31 3.61
CA GLY A 74 -6.04 12.70 4.03
C GLY A 74 -7.46 13.29 4.02
N PRO A 75 -7.61 14.61 4.03
CA PRO A 75 -6.56 15.62 4.02
C PRO A 75 -5.99 15.97 5.40
N GLU A 76 -4.82 16.60 5.39
CA GLU A 76 -4.18 17.22 6.54
C GLU A 76 -3.87 18.71 6.26
N LYS A 77 -3.12 19.37 7.15
CA LYS A 77 -2.66 20.75 6.98
C LYS A 77 -1.92 20.93 5.65
N GLU A 78 -2.04 22.10 5.05
CA GLU A 78 -1.46 22.39 3.73
C GLU A 78 0.04 22.06 3.64
N ILE A 79 0.81 22.43 4.68
CA ILE A 79 2.26 22.12 4.72
C ILE A 79 2.56 20.63 4.67
N ILE A 80 1.74 19.79 5.34
CA ILE A 80 1.88 18.34 5.31
C ILE A 80 1.50 17.82 3.93
N MET A 81 0.41 18.31 3.36
CA MET A 81 -0.06 17.93 2.04
C MET A 81 0.95 18.29 0.94
N GLU A 82 1.59 19.44 1.04
CA GLU A 82 2.66 19.83 0.12
C GLU A 82 3.84 18.87 0.22
N THR A 83 4.29 18.52 1.43
CA THR A 83 5.37 17.56 1.64
C THR A 83 5.04 16.19 1.04
N VAL A 84 3.85 15.62 1.34
CA VAL A 84 3.49 14.27 0.87
C VAL A 84 3.26 14.19 -0.63
N THR A 85 2.83 15.28 -1.26
CA THR A 85 2.54 15.29 -2.71
C THR A 85 3.73 15.74 -3.56
N LYS A 86 4.46 16.78 -3.15
CA LYS A 86 5.58 17.34 -3.93
C LYS A 86 6.89 16.62 -3.64
N ASP A 87 7.23 16.41 -2.36
CA ASP A 87 8.52 15.84 -1.97
C ASP A 87 8.50 14.30 -2.02
N ILE A 88 7.45 13.69 -1.44
CA ILE A 88 7.32 12.23 -1.35
C ILE A 88 6.68 11.65 -2.62
N LYS A 89 5.87 12.43 -3.35
CA LYS A 89 5.12 12.02 -4.55
C LYS A 89 4.18 10.83 -4.25
N SER A 90 3.47 10.91 -3.12
CA SER A 90 2.53 9.86 -2.70
C SER A 90 1.21 9.93 -3.47
N ASN A 91 0.55 8.77 -3.56
CA ASN A 91 -0.86 8.72 -3.89
C ASN A 91 -1.68 9.13 -2.65
N MET A 92 -2.85 9.71 -2.87
CA MET A 92 -3.74 10.17 -1.80
C MET A 92 -5.11 9.53 -1.94
N LEU A 93 -5.74 9.25 -0.78
CA LEU A 93 -7.15 8.89 -0.71
C LEU A 93 -7.90 9.95 0.09
N PHE A 94 -8.98 10.47 -0.48
CA PHE A 94 -9.90 11.40 0.20
C PHE A 94 -11.29 10.78 0.31
N ASN A 95 -11.94 11.08 1.42
CA ASN A 95 -13.31 10.67 1.67
C ASN A 95 -14.29 11.70 1.08
N TYR A 96 -15.29 11.25 0.31
CA TYR A 96 -16.28 12.12 -0.30
C TYR A 96 -17.03 13.00 0.72
N ILE A 97 -17.42 12.44 1.86
CA ILE A 97 -18.22 13.15 2.87
C ILE A 97 -17.45 14.30 3.52
N ASP A 98 -16.18 14.06 3.85
CA ASP A 98 -15.36 15.02 4.60
C ASP A 98 -14.29 15.68 3.71
N GLY A 99 -13.98 15.09 2.56
CA GLY A 99 -12.88 15.50 1.69
C GLY A 99 -13.26 16.35 0.47
N LYS A 100 -14.55 16.56 0.17
CA LYS A 100 -15.01 17.33 -1.02
C LYS A 100 -14.25 18.64 -1.21
N LYS A 101 -14.21 19.48 -0.17
CA LYS A 101 -13.54 20.78 -0.23
C LYS A 101 -12.03 20.66 -0.39
N ALA A 102 -11.43 19.65 0.22
CA ALA A 102 -10.01 19.39 0.11
C ALA A 102 -9.65 18.90 -1.30
N THR A 103 -10.47 18.03 -1.88
CA THR A 103 -10.30 17.54 -3.25
C THR A 103 -10.23 18.70 -4.24
N ASP A 104 -11.19 19.64 -4.16
CA ASP A 104 -11.22 20.80 -5.04
C ASP A 104 -10.05 21.77 -4.77
N LYS A 105 -9.73 22.03 -3.49
CA LYS A 105 -8.61 22.89 -3.09
C LYS A 105 -7.27 22.33 -3.59
N TYR A 106 -7.07 21.02 -3.53
CA TYR A 106 -5.80 20.39 -3.85
C TYR A 106 -5.66 20.02 -5.34
N LYS A 107 -6.73 20.07 -6.13
CA LYS A 107 -6.68 19.82 -7.57
C LYS A 107 -5.60 20.64 -8.28
N GLU A 108 -5.52 21.94 -7.99
CA GLU A 108 -4.64 22.86 -8.69
C GLU A 108 -3.28 23.06 -8.00
N LYS A 109 -3.29 23.10 -6.65
CA LYS A 109 -2.11 23.48 -5.86
C LYS A 109 -1.26 22.30 -5.43
N ILE A 110 -1.89 21.19 -5.05
CA ILE A 110 -1.24 20.04 -4.39
C ILE A 110 -1.75 18.76 -5.05
N LYS A 111 -1.42 18.61 -6.34
CA LYS A 111 -1.85 17.45 -7.11
C LYS A 111 -1.12 16.18 -6.63
N PRO A 112 -1.81 15.18 -6.07
CA PRO A 112 -1.19 13.88 -5.77
C PRO A 112 -0.80 13.14 -7.05
N LYS A 113 0.06 12.13 -6.93
CA LYS A 113 0.47 11.27 -8.05
C LYS A 113 -0.73 10.52 -8.62
N LYS A 114 -1.54 9.91 -7.73
CA LYS A 114 -2.85 9.32 -8.02
C LYS A 114 -3.82 9.73 -6.93
N LEU A 115 -5.08 9.92 -7.29
CA LEU A 115 -6.15 10.26 -6.36
C LEU A 115 -7.22 9.18 -6.37
N PHE A 116 -7.48 8.65 -5.17
CA PHE A 116 -8.60 7.74 -4.91
C PHE A 116 -9.66 8.48 -4.07
N ILE A 117 -10.92 8.35 -4.43
CA ILE A 117 -12.04 8.86 -3.64
C ILE A 117 -12.80 7.69 -3.01
N ASP A 118 -12.76 7.60 -1.68
CA ASP A 118 -13.66 6.74 -0.92
C ASP A 118 -15.04 7.38 -0.83
N SER A 119 -16.12 6.60 -1.02
CA SER A 119 -17.49 7.09 -0.95
C SER A 119 -17.84 7.72 0.40
N GLY A 120 -17.17 7.28 1.47
CA GLY A 120 -17.43 7.73 2.82
C GLY A 120 -18.67 7.11 3.46
N ALA A 121 -19.13 5.96 2.96
CA ALA A 121 -20.31 5.28 3.49
C ALA A 121 -20.21 5.03 5.00
N PHE A 122 -19.04 4.57 5.49
CA PHE A 122 -18.82 4.41 6.93
C PHE A 122 -18.91 5.73 7.71
N SER A 123 -18.34 6.80 7.17
CA SER A 123 -18.41 8.15 7.78
C SER A 123 -19.85 8.69 7.79
N ALA A 124 -20.59 8.47 6.72
CA ALA A 124 -22.00 8.86 6.64
C ALA A 124 -22.84 8.09 7.64
N TRP A 125 -22.70 6.77 7.67
CA TRP A 125 -23.40 5.89 8.60
C TRP A 125 -23.13 6.26 10.07
N THR A 126 -21.87 6.51 10.44
CA THR A 126 -21.52 6.94 11.81
C THR A 126 -22.13 8.26 12.23
N LYS A 127 -22.42 9.13 11.25
CA LYS A 127 -23.07 10.46 11.44
C LYS A 127 -24.59 10.40 11.25
N GLY A 128 -25.18 9.22 11.04
CA GLY A 128 -26.59 9.04 10.75
C GLY A 128 -27.04 9.72 9.45
N LYS A 129 -26.15 9.83 8.46
CA LYS A 129 -26.40 10.40 7.15
C LYS A 129 -26.47 9.31 6.09
N GLN A 130 -27.15 9.60 4.99
CA GLN A 130 -27.14 8.78 3.79
C GLN A 130 -26.38 9.51 2.68
N ILE A 131 -25.79 8.77 1.77
CA ILE A 131 -25.18 9.29 0.56
C ILE A 131 -26.20 9.18 -0.55
N ASP A 132 -26.48 10.30 -1.22
CA ASP A 132 -27.20 10.29 -2.48
C ASP A 132 -26.27 9.78 -3.57
N VAL A 133 -26.62 8.62 -4.15
CA VAL A 133 -25.80 7.91 -5.14
C VAL A 133 -25.65 8.73 -6.42
N ASP A 134 -26.74 9.38 -6.89
CA ASP A 134 -26.70 10.20 -8.11
C ASP A 134 -25.89 11.49 -7.89
N GLU A 135 -25.98 12.11 -6.71
CA GLU A 135 -25.11 13.24 -6.36
C GLU A 135 -23.65 12.84 -6.34
N TYR A 136 -23.32 11.65 -5.79
CA TYR A 136 -21.97 11.13 -5.77
C TYR A 136 -21.44 10.85 -7.19
N ILE A 137 -22.23 10.17 -8.04
CA ILE A 137 -21.91 9.92 -9.45
C ILE A 137 -21.59 11.24 -10.18
N ASN A 138 -22.47 12.22 -10.06
CA ASN A 138 -22.29 13.52 -10.71
C ASN A 138 -21.02 14.21 -10.23
N TRP A 139 -20.76 14.22 -8.92
CA TRP A 139 -19.58 14.82 -8.33
C TRP A 139 -18.27 14.17 -8.80
N ILE A 140 -18.21 12.83 -8.90
CA ILE A 140 -17.08 12.10 -9.48
C ILE A 140 -16.92 12.43 -10.96
N ASN A 141 -18.00 12.38 -11.73
CA ASN A 141 -17.99 12.63 -13.17
C ASN A 141 -17.50 14.04 -13.54
N GLU A 142 -17.82 15.05 -12.75
CA GLU A 142 -17.29 16.40 -12.91
C GLU A 142 -15.77 16.49 -12.71
N ARG A 143 -15.18 15.50 -12.05
CA ARG A 143 -13.76 15.43 -11.65
C ARG A 143 -13.00 14.25 -12.26
N ALA A 144 -13.58 13.60 -13.26
CA ALA A 144 -13.03 12.40 -13.89
C ALA A 144 -11.67 12.62 -14.59
N ASP A 145 -11.29 13.88 -14.82
CA ASP A 145 -10.00 14.27 -15.41
C ASP A 145 -8.81 14.16 -14.45
N PHE A 146 -9.07 14.06 -13.12
CA PHE A 146 -8.00 13.99 -12.13
C PHE A 146 -8.24 12.97 -11.00
N ILE A 147 -9.38 12.29 -10.96
CA ILE A 147 -9.64 11.17 -10.05
C ILE A 147 -9.33 9.88 -10.79
N ASP A 148 -8.42 9.08 -10.26
CA ASP A 148 -8.00 7.82 -10.88
C ASP A 148 -8.91 6.66 -10.48
N LEU A 149 -9.25 6.55 -9.18
CA LEU A 149 -10.06 5.48 -8.61
C LEU A 149 -11.12 6.04 -7.67
N TYR A 150 -12.21 5.33 -7.52
CA TYR A 150 -13.27 5.67 -6.55
C TYR A 150 -14.03 4.42 -6.09
N GLY A 151 -14.34 4.40 -4.80
CA GLY A 151 -15.18 3.36 -4.21
C GLY A 151 -16.63 3.57 -4.59
N GLN A 152 -17.38 2.50 -4.76
CA GLN A 152 -18.84 2.57 -4.84
C GLN A 152 -19.43 3.08 -3.54
N VAL A 153 -20.70 3.41 -3.54
CA VAL A 153 -21.46 3.66 -2.30
C VAL A 153 -21.88 2.32 -1.74
N ASP A 154 -21.13 1.82 -0.76
CA ASP A 154 -21.45 0.59 -0.03
C ASP A 154 -22.52 0.82 1.03
N VAL A 155 -23.26 -0.22 1.38
CA VAL A 155 -24.29 -0.21 2.41
C VAL A 155 -23.72 -0.87 3.67
N ILE A 156 -23.69 -0.10 4.77
CA ILE A 156 -23.20 -0.61 6.06
C ILE A 156 -24.34 -1.26 6.83
N PRO A 157 -24.21 -2.55 7.26
CA PRO A 157 -25.29 -3.27 7.92
C PRO A 157 -25.53 -2.78 9.35
N GLY A 158 -26.79 -2.80 9.76
CA GLY A 158 -27.21 -2.67 11.14
C GLY A 158 -27.08 -1.26 11.73
N ASP A 159 -26.94 -1.24 13.04
CA ASP A 159 -26.88 -0.02 13.85
C ASP A 159 -25.59 -0.01 14.68
N ARG A 160 -25.00 1.18 14.86
CA ARG A 160 -23.73 1.34 15.57
C ARG A 160 -23.74 0.85 17.01
N VAL A 161 -24.89 0.92 17.67
CA VAL A 161 -25.05 0.56 19.10
C VAL A 161 -25.50 -0.87 19.24
N LYS A 162 -26.48 -1.28 18.41
CA LYS A 162 -27.12 -2.60 18.49
C LYS A 162 -26.36 -3.69 17.71
N GLY A 163 -25.40 -3.29 16.86
CA GLY A 163 -24.72 -4.19 15.94
C GLY A 163 -25.61 -4.59 14.76
N HIS A 164 -25.36 -5.76 14.21
CA HIS A 164 -26.08 -6.27 13.03
C HIS A 164 -26.34 -7.78 13.14
N THR A 165 -27.40 -8.23 12.49
CA THR A 165 -27.69 -9.66 12.29
C THR A 165 -27.06 -10.13 10.98
N GLN A 166 -26.97 -11.45 10.78
CA GLN A 166 -26.49 -12.04 9.53
C GLN A 166 -27.41 -11.65 8.35
N GLU A 167 -28.71 -11.60 8.55
CA GLU A 167 -29.69 -11.17 7.55
C GLU A 167 -29.43 -9.72 7.09
N GLN A 168 -29.15 -8.80 8.04
CA GLN A 168 -28.78 -7.43 7.69
C GLN A 168 -27.45 -7.33 6.92
N VAL A 169 -26.49 -8.23 7.20
CA VAL A 169 -25.25 -8.31 6.41
C VAL A 169 -25.55 -8.76 4.98
N GLU A 170 -26.41 -9.74 4.78
CA GLU A 170 -26.83 -10.21 3.46
C GLU A 170 -27.59 -9.15 2.66
N GLU A 171 -28.51 -8.44 3.30
CA GLU A 171 -29.24 -7.32 2.69
C GLU A 171 -28.28 -6.19 2.30
N ALA A 172 -27.33 -5.84 3.15
CA ALA A 172 -26.34 -4.81 2.88
C ALA A 172 -25.41 -5.23 1.73
N ALA A 173 -24.94 -6.47 1.70
CA ALA A 173 -24.10 -6.99 0.61
C ALA A 173 -24.82 -6.96 -0.73
N ARG A 174 -26.11 -7.36 -0.76
CA ARG A 174 -26.96 -7.28 -1.96
C ARG A 174 -27.11 -5.83 -2.42
N ALA A 175 -27.49 -4.93 -1.52
CA ALA A 175 -27.69 -3.53 -1.86
C ALA A 175 -26.38 -2.85 -2.32
N THR A 176 -25.23 -3.25 -1.74
CA THR A 176 -23.90 -2.84 -2.17
C THR A 176 -23.61 -3.28 -3.61
N TRP A 177 -23.95 -4.52 -3.97
CA TRP A 177 -23.80 -5.01 -5.34
C TRP A 177 -24.75 -4.30 -6.33
N GLU A 178 -26.01 -4.10 -5.94
CA GLU A 178 -27.00 -3.35 -6.74
C GLU A 178 -26.52 -1.90 -6.99
N ASN A 179 -25.94 -1.24 -5.98
CA ASN A 179 -25.34 0.10 -6.13
C ASN A 179 -24.19 0.08 -7.16
N TYR A 180 -23.32 -0.94 -7.14
CA TYR A 180 -22.25 -1.05 -8.14
C TYR A 180 -22.78 -1.14 -9.55
N LEU A 181 -23.76 -2.03 -9.78
CA LEU A 181 -24.40 -2.22 -11.09
C LEU A 181 -25.12 -0.95 -11.56
N TYR A 182 -25.74 -0.21 -10.64
CA TYR A 182 -26.40 1.05 -10.92
C TYR A 182 -25.41 2.17 -11.28
N MET A 183 -24.31 2.24 -10.56
CA MET A 183 -23.31 3.29 -10.74
C MET A 183 -22.49 3.12 -12.01
N ARG A 184 -21.98 1.88 -12.28
CA ARG A 184 -20.99 1.62 -13.32
C ARG A 184 -21.33 2.19 -14.70
N PRO A 185 -22.54 1.98 -15.27
CA PRO A 185 -22.88 2.50 -16.59
C PRO A 185 -23.03 4.02 -16.63
N LYS A 186 -23.15 4.69 -15.47
CA LYS A 186 -23.28 6.14 -15.34
C LYS A 186 -21.95 6.85 -15.16
N MET A 187 -20.86 6.10 -14.91
CA MET A 187 -19.55 6.68 -14.69
C MET A 187 -18.85 7.01 -16.00
N LYS A 188 -18.22 8.19 -16.08
CA LYS A 188 -17.36 8.56 -17.24
C LYS A 188 -16.11 7.67 -17.36
N ASN A 189 -15.59 7.18 -16.24
CA ASN A 189 -14.50 6.22 -16.19
C ASN A 189 -14.94 4.98 -15.40
N PRO A 190 -15.74 4.05 -15.99
CA PRO A 190 -16.27 2.90 -15.26
C PRO A 190 -15.19 1.96 -14.70
N ASP A 191 -13.99 1.94 -15.29
CA ASP A 191 -12.86 1.12 -14.83
C ASP A 191 -12.19 1.66 -13.57
N GLY A 192 -12.44 2.93 -13.21
CA GLY A 192 -12.03 3.52 -11.95
C GLY A 192 -12.96 3.21 -10.77
N LEU A 193 -14.15 2.63 -11.01
CA LEU A 193 -15.09 2.26 -9.97
C LEU A 193 -14.74 0.89 -9.38
N LEU A 194 -14.47 0.83 -8.08
CA LEU A 194 -14.19 -0.40 -7.34
C LEU A 194 -15.45 -0.94 -6.68
N TYR A 195 -15.73 -2.24 -6.92
CA TYR A 195 -16.66 -3.01 -6.09
C TYR A 195 -15.98 -3.38 -4.78
N THR A 196 -16.63 -3.15 -3.65
CA THR A 196 -16.10 -3.45 -2.31
C THR A 196 -16.78 -4.65 -1.70
N PHE A 197 -16.00 -5.65 -1.30
CA PHE A 197 -16.44 -6.83 -0.55
C PHE A 197 -15.89 -6.79 0.87
N HIS A 198 -16.72 -7.03 1.89
CA HIS A 198 -16.34 -6.85 3.29
C HIS A 198 -16.23 -8.16 4.08
N VAL A 199 -15.44 -8.11 5.16
CA VAL A 199 -15.36 -9.20 6.13
C VAL A 199 -16.75 -9.51 6.70
N GLY A 200 -17.17 -10.77 6.57
CA GLY A 200 -18.46 -11.26 7.08
C GLY A 200 -19.57 -11.37 6.03
N GLU A 201 -19.38 -10.80 4.87
CA GLU A 201 -20.33 -10.96 3.75
C GLU A 201 -20.26 -12.37 3.16
N PRO A 202 -21.37 -12.90 2.63
CA PRO A 202 -21.39 -14.19 1.92
C PRO A 202 -20.56 -14.16 0.65
N TYR A 203 -19.65 -15.13 0.47
CA TYR A 203 -18.70 -15.18 -0.66
C TYR A 203 -19.35 -15.35 -2.04
N ASN A 204 -20.66 -15.67 -2.13
CA ASN A 204 -21.39 -15.66 -3.39
C ASN A 204 -21.40 -14.27 -4.05
N TYR A 205 -21.46 -13.17 -3.28
CA TYR A 205 -21.37 -11.80 -3.83
C TYR A 205 -20.00 -11.51 -4.42
N LEU A 206 -18.92 -11.98 -3.79
CA LEU A 206 -17.59 -11.86 -4.39
C LEU A 206 -17.48 -12.67 -5.69
N ARG A 207 -18.01 -13.91 -5.70
CA ARG A 207 -18.05 -14.73 -6.94
C ARG A 207 -18.86 -14.06 -8.03
N GLU A 208 -20.06 -13.57 -7.71
CA GLU A 208 -20.92 -12.88 -8.66
C GLU A 208 -20.22 -11.68 -9.30
N ALA A 209 -19.55 -10.86 -8.50
CA ALA A 209 -18.77 -9.72 -8.98
C ALA A 209 -17.60 -10.14 -9.89
N LEU A 210 -16.90 -11.24 -9.56
CA LEU A 210 -15.77 -11.73 -10.36
C LEU A 210 -16.21 -12.39 -11.68
N GLU A 211 -17.38 -13.04 -11.70
CA GLU A 211 -17.95 -13.66 -12.90
C GLU A 211 -18.71 -12.65 -13.79
N TRP A 212 -19.08 -11.51 -13.23
CA TRP A 212 -19.82 -10.49 -13.97
C TRP A 212 -18.99 -9.90 -15.12
N THR A 213 -19.66 -9.63 -16.24
CA THR A 213 -19.11 -8.91 -17.38
C THR A 213 -20.07 -7.81 -17.83
N ASP A 214 -19.52 -6.74 -18.40
CA ASP A 214 -20.31 -5.73 -19.08
C ASP A 214 -20.81 -6.23 -20.45
N GLU A 215 -21.52 -5.36 -21.19
CA GLU A 215 -22.09 -5.66 -22.51
C GLU A 215 -21.02 -6.05 -23.56
N ASP A 216 -19.79 -5.61 -23.38
CA ASP A 216 -18.64 -5.94 -24.21
C ASP A 216 -17.91 -7.22 -23.77
N GLY A 217 -18.40 -7.92 -22.74
CA GLY A 217 -17.82 -9.13 -22.18
C GLY A 217 -16.59 -8.87 -21.29
N LYS A 218 -16.39 -7.64 -20.84
CA LYS A 218 -15.24 -7.25 -20.01
C LYS A 218 -15.56 -7.39 -18.53
N HIS A 219 -14.72 -8.10 -17.80
CA HIS A 219 -14.80 -8.24 -16.35
C HIS A 219 -14.48 -6.95 -15.61
N ILE A 220 -14.85 -6.89 -14.33
CA ILE A 220 -14.45 -5.83 -13.40
C ILE A 220 -12.90 -5.82 -13.29
N PRO A 221 -12.24 -4.70 -13.61
CA PRO A 221 -10.77 -4.66 -13.59
C PRO A 221 -10.18 -4.50 -12.19
N TYR A 222 -10.95 -3.99 -11.22
CA TYR A 222 -10.49 -3.65 -9.89
C TYR A 222 -11.59 -3.81 -8.84
N ILE A 223 -11.28 -4.54 -7.77
CA ILE A 223 -12.16 -4.69 -6.59
C ILE A 223 -11.46 -4.19 -5.34
N ALA A 224 -12.22 -3.98 -4.28
CA ALA A 224 -11.72 -3.63 -2.96
C ALA A 224 -12.15 -4.65 -1.92
N LEU A 225 -11.30 -4.91 -0.92
CA LEU A 225 -11.58 -5.72 0.25
C LEU A 225 -11.62 -4.83 1.48
N GLY A 226 -12.77 -4.76 2.15
CA GLY A 226 -13.05 -3.89 3.29
C GLY A 226 -13.31 -4.63 4.59
N GLY A 227 -13.65 -3.87 5.66
CA GLY A 227 -14.03 -4.43 6.95
C GLY A 227 -12.88 -4.98 7.81
N MET A 228 -11.62 -4.74 7.43
CA MET A 228 -10.44 -5.26 8.13
C MET A 228 -9.89 -4.34 9.23
N VAL A 229 -10.30 -3.08 9.28
CA VAL A 229 -9.86 -2.12 10.31
C VAL A 229 -10.20 -2.62 11.70
N GLY A 230 -9.23 -2.61 12.62
CA GLY A 230 -9.40 -3.07 13.99
C GLY A 230 -9.48 -4.61 14.18
N LYS A 231 -9.50 -5.39 13.10
CA LYS A 231 -9.50 -6.87 13.22
C LYS A 231 -8.08 -7.39 13.52
N PRO A 232 -7.96 -8.46 14.35
CA PRO A 232 -6.68 -9.13 14.60
C PRO A 232 -6.07 -9.71 13.31
N THR A 233 -4.74 -9.81 13.26
CA THR A 233 -4.00 -10.35 12.10
C THR A 233 -4.49 -11.74 11.64
N PRO A 234 -4.79 -12.72 12.53
CA PRO A 234 -5.32 -14.02 12.10
C PRO A 234 -6.65 -13.91 11.35
N VAL A 235 -7.53 -13.00 11.77
CA VAL A 235 -8.83 -12.77 11.11
C VAL A 235 -8.63 -12.14 9.71
N LYS A 236 -7.74 -11.14 9.61
CA LYS A 236 -7.37 -10.54 8.32
C LYS A 236 -6.80 -11.59 7.38
N LYS A 237 -5.89 -12.43 7.88
CA LYS A 237 -5.26 -13.49 7.09
C LYS A 237 -6.28 -14.50 6.59
N ALA A 238 -7.17 -15.01 7.45
CA ALA A 238 -8.21 -15.96 7.07
C ALA A 238 -9.16 -15.38 6.00
N PHE A 239 -9.52 -14.10 6.14
CA PHE A 239 -10.33 -13.39 5.15
C PHE A 239 -9.62 -13.29 3.80
N LEU A 240 -8.35 -12.84 3.79
CA LEU A 240 -7.56 -12.73 2.58
C LEU A 240 -7.33 -14.11 1.92
N ASP A 241 -7.01 -15.16 2.70
CA ASP A 241 -6.87 -16.53 2.19
C ASP A 241 -8.14 -16.97 1.46
N SER A 242 -9.31 -16.70 2.03
CA SER A 242 -10.60 -17.06 1.43
C SER A 242 -10.91 -16.23 0.19
N CYS A 243 -10.70 -14.90 0.22
CA CYS A 243 -10.94 -14.02 -0.92
C CYS A 243 -10.04 -14.38 -2.10
N PHE A 244 -8.74 -14.55 -1.87
CA PHE A 244 -7.80 -14.87 -2.95
C PHE A 244 -8.00 -16.29 -3.50
N LYS A 245 -8.52 -17.23 -2.71
CA LYS A 245 -8.97 -18.53 -3.23
C LYS A 245 -10.16 -18.36 -4.18
N VAL A 246 -11.17 -17.57 -3.83
CA VAL A 246 -12.32 -17.29 -4.70
C VAL A 246 -11.88 -16.59 -5.98
N ILE A 247 -10.95 -15.63 -5.90
CA ILE A 247 -10.40 -14.93 -7.06
C ILE A 247 -9.66 -15.91 -7.99
N GLU A 248 -8.80 -16.78 -7.43
CA GLU A 248 -8.03 -17.76 -8.20
C GLU A 248 -8.93 -18.77 -8.93
N GLU A 249 -10.07 -19.14 -8.34
CA GLU A 249 -11.04 -20.10 -8.89
C GLU A 249 -12.05 -19.44 -9.87
N SER A 250 -12.05 -18.10 -10.02
CA SER A 250 -13.00 -17.36 -10.85
C SER A 250 -12.56 -17.23 -12.31
N SER A 251 -13.46 -16.73 -13.16
CA SER A 251 -13.15 -16.34 -14.55
C SER A 251 -12.30 -15.05 -14.65
N ASN A 252 -12.08 -14.34 -13.52
CA ASN A 252 -11.30 -13.11 -13.43
C ASN A 252 -10.12 -13.20 -12.43
N PRO A 253 -9.19 -14.18 -12.58
CA PRO A 253 -8.14 -14.45 -11.59
C PRO A 253 -7.07 -13.36 -11.51
N ASN A 254 -7.01 -12.43 -12.46
CA ASN A 254 -6.05 -11.33 -12.53
C ASN A 254 -6.66 -9.98 -12.12
N VAL A 255 -7.86 -9.96 -11.53
CA VAL A 255 -8.47 -8.74 -11.01
C VAL A 255 -7.51 -8.03 -10.04
N LYS A 256 -7.37 -6.71 -10.18
CA LYS A 256 -6.62 -5.93 -9.22
C LYS A 256 -7.39 -5.84 -7.91
N VAL A 257 -6.66 -5.90 -6.79
CA VAL A 257 -7.26 -5.87 -5.45
C VAL A 257 -6.71 -4.69 -4.67
N HIS A 258 -7.61 -3.84 -4.17
CA HIS A 258 -7.34 -2.84 -3.16
C HIS A 258 -7.71 -3.36 -1.77
N THR A 259 -6.99 -2.98 -0.72
CA THR A 259 -7.36 -3.32 0.66
C THR A 259 -7.59 -2.06 1.48
N PHE A 260 -8.86 -1.82 1.88
CA PHE A 260 -9.22 -0.66 2.70
C PHE A 260 -8.69 -0.78 4.13
N GLY A 261 -7.92 0.24 4.56
CA GLY A 261 -7.41 0.39 5.92
C GLY A 261 -6.51 -0.76 6.40
N MET A 262 -5.94 -1.56 5.48
CA MET A 262 -5.05 -2.66 5.81
C MET A 262 -3.65 -2.43 5.23
N THR A 263 -2.73 -1.96 6.08
CA THR A 263 -1.34 -1.65 5.74
C THR A 263 -0.34 -2.44 6.59
N SER A 264 -0.69 -3.69 6.89
CA SER A 264 0.27 -4.64 7.44
C SER A 264 1.24 -5.05 6.33
N PHE A 265 2.46 -4.51 6.31
CA PHE A 265 3.46 -4.85 5.29
C PHE A 265 3.71 -6.35 5.15
N PRO A 266 3.80 -7.16 6.23
CA PRO A 266 3.91 -8.61 6.10
C PRO A 266 2.74 -9.27 5.35
N LEU A 267 1.51 -8.74 5.48
CA LEU A 267 0.36 -9.25 4.70
C LEU A 267 0.39 -8.73 3.25
N LEU A 268 0.79 -7.46 3.05
CA LEU A 268 0.93 -6.90 1.70
C LEU A 268 1.97 -7.65 0.86
N GLU A 269 3.01 -8.20 1.48
CA GLU A 269 4.02 -9.03 0.82
C GLU A 269 3.53 -10.44 0.45
N GLN A 270 2.58 -10.98 1.24
CA GLN A 270 2.09 -12.35 1.08
C GLN A 270 1.01 -12.49 0.01
N TYR A 271 0.27 -11.44 -0.29
CA TYR A 271 -0.89 -11.48 -1.20
C TYR A 271 -0.67 -10.59 -2.43
N PRO A 272 -1.26 -10.92 -3.59
CA PRO A 272 -1.18 -10.11 -4.80
C PRO A 272 -2.09 -8.87 -4.70
N ILE A 273 -1.81 -8.00 -3.75
CA ILE A 273 -2.54 -6.75 -3.50
C ILE A 273 -1.94 -5.66 -4.38
N ALA A 274 -2.78 -5.06 -5.22
CA ALA A 274 -2.37 -4.01 -6.15
C ALA A 274 -2.30 -2.64 -5.46
N SER A 275 -3.15 -2.39 -4.46
CA SER A 275 -3.08 -1.17 -3.67
C SER A 275 -3.67 -1.33 -2.27
N ALA A 276 -3.27 -0.41 -1.38
CA ALA A 276 -3.79 -0.30 -0.03
C ALA A 276 -3.86 1.17 0.40
N ASP A 277 -4.66 1.47 1.42
CA ASP A 277 -4.72 2.80 2.02
C ASP A 277 -4.45 2.78 3.52
N SER A 278 -4.06 3.92 4.06
CA SER A 278 -3.78 4.06 5.50
C SER A 278 -4.02 5.47 6.04
N THR A 279 -4.68 5.51 7.22
CA THR A 279 -4.69 6.68 8.11
C THR A 279 -3.62 6.62 9.18
N SER A 280 -2.91 5.48 9.31
CA SER A 280 -1.99 5.24 10.44
C SER A 280 -0.83 6.21 10.50
N TRP A 281 -0.38 6.75 9.37
CA TRP A 281 0.67 7.77 9.31
C TRP A 281 0.30 9.04 10.08
N ILE A 282 -0.97 9.48 9.99
CA ILE A 282 -1.49 10.62 10.75
C ILE A 282 -1.70 10.24 12.22
N MET A 283 -2.40 9.11 12.45
CA MET A 283 -2.79 8.70 13.80
C MET A 283 -1.57 8.44 14.69
N THR A 284 -0.58 7.73 14.19
CA THR A 284 0.67 7.46 14.92
C THR A 284 1.41 8.74 15.24
N GLY A 285 1.56 9.67 14.29
CA GLY A 285 2.23 10.95 14.52
C GLY A 285 1.48 11.86 15.49
N ALA A 286 0.14 11.90 15.36
CA ALA A 286 -0.72 12.66 16.27
C ALA A 286 -0.64 12.14 17.72
N ASN A 287 -0.52 10.82 17.89
CA ASN A 287 -0.38 10.16 19.19
C ASN A 287 1.07 10.16 19.74
N GLY A 288 1.97 10.99 19.18
CA GLY A 288 3.31 11.17 19.74
C GLY A 288 4.35 10.14 19.34
N SER A 289 4.08 9.33 18.32
CA SER A 289 4.91 8.18 17.94
C SER A 289 5.34 8.23 16.47
N ILE A 290 6.38 7.47 16.13
CA ILE A 290 6.83 7.23 14.76
C ILE A 290 6.82 5.72 14.45
N MET A 291 6.72 5.41 13.15
CA MET A 291 6.76 4.06 12.61
C MET A 291 8.19 3.65 12.29
N THR A 292 8.55 2.42 12.63
CA THR A 292 9.87 1.84 12.36
C THR A 292 9.75 0.37 11.98
N ASP A 293 10.82 -0.25 11.48
CA ASP A 293 10.85 -1.67 11.14
C ASP A 293 10.64 -2.60 12.34
N VAL A 294 10.92 -2.11 13.54
CA VAL A 294 10.72 -2.85 14.80
C VAL A 294 9.39 -2.54 15.49
N GLY A 295 8.56 -1.69 14.87
CA GLY A 295 7.25 -1.32 15.39
C GLY A 295 7.06 0.19 15.58
N ILE A 296 6.06 0.56 16.38
CA ILE A 296 5.74 1.94 16.69
C ILE A 296 6.54 2.35 17.95
N ILE A 297 7.30 3.43 17.84
CA ILE A 297 8.13 3.96 18.95
C ILE A 297 7.59 5.35 19.34
N ALA A 298 7.26 5.51 20.62
CA ALA A 298 6.88 6.80 21.17
C ALA A 298 8.11 7.73 21.27
N VAL A 299 7.98 8.95 20.77
CA VAL A 299 9.08 9.95 20.78
C VAL A 299 8.72 11.27 21.45
N SER A 300 7.43 11.58 21.53
CA SER A 300 6.95 12.82 22.16
C SER A 300 7.22 12.82 23.66
N ASP A 301 7.69 13.93 24.20
CA ASP A 301 7.92 14.11 25.65
C ASP A 301 6.68 13.79 26.49
N GLN A 302 5.48 14.02 25.96
CA GLN A 302 4.23 13.67 26.63
C GLN A 302 4.07 12.17 26.85
N MET A 303 4.75 11.35 26.04
CA MET A 303 4.72 9.88 26.08
C MET A 303 5.93 9.28 26.82
N ALA A 304 6.78 10.09 27.46
CA ALA A 304 8.03 9.65 28.11
C ALA A 304 7.86 8.56 29.18
N LYS A 305 6.65 8.41 29.72
CA LYS A 305 6.32 7.36 30.72
C LYS A 305 5.93 6.02 30.12
N LEU A 306 5.68 5.95 28.80
CA LEU A 306 5.31 4.71 28.15
C LEU A 306 6.52 3.78 27.99
N PRO A 307 6.37 2.47 28.19
CA PRO A 307 7.45 1.50 27.99
C PRO A 307 8.07 1.57 26.58
N GLU A 308 7.24 1.89 25.57
CA GLU A 308 7.62 1.99 24.16
C GLU A 308 8.31 3.32 23.81
N HIS A 309 8.59 4.19 24.80
CA HIS A 309 9.25 5.45 24.53
C HIS A 309 10.74 5.26 24.23
N TYR A 310 11.25 5.98 23.23
CA TYR A 310 12.63 5.85 22.74
C TYR A 310 13.69 5.98 23.85
N SER A 311 13.45 6.77 24.89
CA SER A 311 14.39 6.95 26.01
C SER A 311 14.63 5.68 26.85
N HIS A 312 13.75 4.70 26.73
CA HIS A 312 13.88 3.40 27.39
C HIS A 312 14.62 2.36 26.54
N LEU A 313 14.92 2.68 25.28
CA LEU A 313 15.73 1.82 24.43
C LEU A 313 17.16 1.71 25.01
N PRO A 314 17.84 0.55 24.90
CA PRO A 314 19.25 0.42 25.17
C PRO A 314 20.08 1.43 24.35
N LYS A 315 21.21 1.93 24.89
CA LYS A 315 21.99 2.99 24.23
C LYS A 315 22.36 2.69 22.78
N HIS A 316 22.81 1.46 22.50
CA HIS A 316 23.12 1.06 21.11
C HIS A 316 21.91 1.07 20.17
N HIS A 317 20.70 0.78 20.65
CA HIS A 317 19.49 0.93 19.86
C HIS A 317 19.10 2.40 19.68
N GLN A 318 19.43 3.29 20.63
CA GLN A 318 19.19 4.73 20.47
C GLN A 318 20.08 5.32 19.35
N GLU A 319 21.33 4.84 19.21
CA GLU A 319 22.21 5.24 18.12
C GLU A 319 21.63 4.85 16.75
N THR A 320 21.27 3.58 16.56
CA THR A 320 20.61 3.09 15.34
C THR A 320 19.28 3.80 15.06
N PHE A 321 18.53 4.12 16.13
CA PHE A 321 17.28 4.86 16.01
C PHE A 321 17.52 6.31 15.51
N ASN A 322 18.57 6.98 16.00
CA ASN A 322 18.93 8.31 15.54
C ASN A 322 19.43 8.29 14.08
N GLU A 323 20.15 7.25 13.65
CA GLU A 323 20.55 7.05 12.26
C GLU A 323 19.33 6.92 11.36
N LEU A 324 18.34 6.09 11.75
CA LEU A 324 17.07 5.95 11.04
C LEU A 324 16.35 7.29 10.91
N ILE A 325 16.24 8.06 11.98
CA ILE A 325 15.59 9.38 11.95
C ILE A 325 16.30 10.31 10.95
N SER A 326 17.62 10.33 10.98
CA SER A 326 18.46 11.16 10.11
C SER A 326 18.32 10.77 8.63
N GLU A 327 18.17 9.48 8.33
CA GLU A 327 17.92 8.98 6.97
C GLU A 327 16.64 9.58 6.35
N PHE A 328 15.63 9.82 7.18
CA PHE A 328 14.38 10.47 6.74
C PHE A 328 14.44 12.01 6.80
N GLY A 329 15.60 12.58 7.13
CA GLY A 329 15.83 14.03 7.14
C GLY A 329 15.26 14.75 8.36
N PHE A 330 15.22 14.07 9.52
CA PHE A 330 14.77 14.66 10.78
C PHE A 330 15.82 14.48 11.87
N THR A 331 15.73 15.30 12.90
CA THR A 331 16.38 15.13 14.19
C THR A 331 15.39 14.61 15.22
N LEU A 332 15.89 13.98 16.27
CA LEU A 332 15.04 13.52 17.36
C LEU A 332 14.28 14.67 18.04
N ASP A 333 14.93 15.83 18.23
CA ASP A 333 14.30 16.99 18.86
C ASP A 333 13.14 17.55 18.02
N GLU A 334 13.27 17.56 16.70
CA GLU A 334 12.17 17.92 15.79
C GLU A 334 10.98 16.97 15.91
N LEU A 335 11.22 15.67 16.05
CA LEU A 335 10.18 14.67 16.22
C LEU A 335 9.54 14.72 17.61
N ARG A 336 10.31 14.99 18.66
CA ARG A 336 9.80 15.18 20.03
C ARG A 336 8.85 16.35 20.11
N GLY A 337 9.26 17.48 19.56
CA GLY A 337 8.53 18.77 19.67
C GLY A 337 7.35 18.92 18.75
N SER A 338 7.29 18.25 17.59
CA SER A 338 6.34 18.55 16.53
C SER A 338 5.49 17.36 16.10
N ARG A 339 4.15 17.49 16.27
CA ARG A 339 3.15 16.58 15.70
C ARG A 339 3.32 16.46 14.18
N ASP A 340 3.49 17.58 13.51
CA ASP A 340 3.51 17.64 12.06
C ASP A 340 4.77 16.97 11.50
N ASN A 341 5.92 17.12 12.17
CA ASN A 341 7.15 16.40 11.79
C ASN A 341 7.01 14.88 11.94
N ARG A 342 6.37 14.40 13.01
CA ARG A 342 6.09 12.96 13.17
C ARG A 342 5.20 12.43 12.08
N ILE A 343 4.16 13.19 11.69
CA ILE A 343 3.27 12.82 10.57
C ILE A 343 4.05 12.76 9.25
N MET A 344 4.89 13.77 8.96
CA MET A 344 5.72 13.79 7.76
C MET A 344 6.74 12.65 7.74
N PHE A 345 7.36 12.35 8.88
CA PHE A 345 8.24 11.18 9.03
C PHE A 345 7.51 9.89 8.69
N ASN A 346 6.33 9.66 9.28
CA ASN A 346 5.53 8.45 9.05
C ASN A 346 5.09 8.33 7.59
N ALA A 347 4.75 9.44 6.93
CA ALA A 347 4.43 9.45 5.51
C ALA A 347 5.63 9.00 4.65
N ARG A 348 6.82 9.56 4.92
CA ARG A 348 8.07 9.16 4.23
C ARG A 348 8.40 7.70 4.46
N TYR A 349 8.30 7.23 5.71
CA TYR A 349 8.54 5.85 6.07
C TYR A 349 7.60 4.90 5.33
N MET A 350 6.29 5.13 5.37
CA MET A 350 5.31 4.29 4.71
C MET A 350 5.49 4.28 3.19
N ASN A 351 5.77 5.44 2.60
CA ASN A 351 6.00 5.52 1.15
C ASN A 351 7.28 4.76 0.75
N LYS A 352 8.36 4.86 1.53
CA LYS A 352 9.59 4.07 1.30
C LYS A 352 9.31 2.57 1.35
N LYS A 353 8.57 2.10 2.36
CA LYS A 353 8.19 0.68 2.50
C LYS A 353 7.32 0.21 1.33
N ALA A 354 6.32 0.98 0.95
CA ALA A 354 5.42 0.65 -0.16
C ALA A 354 6.15 0.59 -1.51
N ASN A 355 7.06 1.52 -1.76
CA ASN A 355 7.86 1.55 -2.99
C ASN A 355 8.85 0.37 -3.10
N ALA A 356 9.07 -0.39 -2.03
CA ALA A 356 9.82 -1.64 -2.05
C ALA A 356 8.93 -2.87 -2.36
N LEU A 357 7.60 -2.72 -2.32
CA LEU A 357 6.67 -3.81 -2.56
C LEU A 357 6.29 -3.93 -4.04
N GLN A 358 6.66 -5.03 -4.65
CA GLN A 358 6.28 -5.36 -6.01
C GLN A 358 4.88 -5.98 -6.05
N TYR A 359 3.98 -5.39 -6.84
CA TYR A 359 2.71 -6.04 -7.20
C TYR A 359 2.97 -7.18 -8.18
N ARG A 360 2.44 -8.35 -7.87
CA ARG A 360 2.55 -9.54 -8.72
C ARG A 360 1.13 -10.07 -8.95
N PRO A 361 0.53 -9.82 -10.12
CA PRO A 361 -0.77 -10.39 -10.46
C PRO A 361 -0.71 -11.92 -10.50
N GLY A 362 -1.85 -12.56 -10.27
CA GLY A 362 -1.99 -14.01 -10.34
C GLY A 362 -2.08 -14.68 -8.96
N PRO A 363 -2.12 -16.02 -8.93
CA PRO A 363 -2.35 -16.77 -7.71
C PRO A 363 -1.25 -16.54 -6.68
N LYS A 364 -1.65 -16.56 -5.41
CA LYS A 364 -0.76 -16.45 -4.26
C LYS A 364 0.41 -17.45 -4.41
N LYS A 365 1.65 -16.97 -4.37
CA LYS A 365 2.78 -17.87 -4.21
C LYS A 365 2.66 -18.56 -2.87
N ARG A 366 2.38 -19.86 -2.85
CA ARG A 366 2.48 -20.66 -1.63
C ARG A 366 3.90 -20.51 -1.11
N SER A 367 4.07 -19.89 0.05
CA SER A 367 5.30 -20.01 0.82
C SER A 367 5.49 -21.51 1.09
N LEU A 368 6.60 -22.07 0.65
CA LEU A 368 6.96 -23.46 0.92
C LEU A 368 7.50 -23.66 2.35
N PHE A 369 7.34 -22.65 3.22
CA PHE A 369 7.72 -22.71 4.64
C PHE A 369 6.74 -21.94 5.51
#